data_6359079ee5a428e070783180c4a2dc8d
#
_entry.id   6359079ee5a428e070783180c4a2dc8d
#
_cell.length_a   1.000
_cell.length_b   1.000
_cell.length_c   1.000
_cell.angle_alpha   90.00
_cell.angle_beta   90.00
_cell.angle_gamma   90.00
#
_symmetry.space_group_name_H-M   'P 1'
#
loop_
_entity.id
_entity.type
_entity.pdbx_description
1 polymer ?
#
loop_
_entity_poly.entity_id
_entity_poly.type
_entity_poly.pdbx_seq_one_letter_code
_entity_poly.pdbx_strand_id
1 'polypeptide(L)'
;MSDTTEVLHLRNLGLTEYETTWRAMQDFTEQRDEETPDELWLLEHHPVYTLGLNGDVRHMIRTTDIPVVKTDRGGQITYHGPGQLIAYVLVDLRRKNLGIRRLVSALENAVIGLLKQYGITAEARRDAPGVYVDGRKIASLGLRVRKGCSYHGLSLNVSSDLSPFSAINPCGYAGLEVTSLTTLDVAIQPHEAAAPLTVEIMQTLNYERVVPIRG
;
A
#
# COMPACT_ATOMS: atom_id res chain seq x y z
N MET A 1 9.90 -30.03 1.58
CA MET A 1 9.22 -28.89 0.94
C MET A 1 9.29 -27.75 1.92
N SER A 2 9.91 -26.64 1.56
CA SER A 2 10.19 -25.57 2.53
C SER A 2 8.90 -24.85 2.99
N ASP A 3 8.78 -24.70 4.30
CA ASP A 3 7.67 -24.06 5.05
C ASP A 3 7.46 -22.57 4.70
N THR A 4 8.20 -22.04 3.72
CA THR A 4 8.26 -20.62 3.36
C THR A 4 7.06 -20.10 2.57
N THR A 5 6.24 -20.97 1.98
CA THR A 5 5.03 -20.59 1.23
C THR A 5 3.83 -20.26 2.11
N GLU A 6 3.85 -20.71 3.35
CA GLU A 6 2.72 -20.67 4.29
C GLU A 6 2.88 -19.59 5.36
N VAL A 7 4.09 -19.01 5.46
CA VAL A 7 4.44 -18.01 6.48
C VAL A 7 4.69 -16.66 5.85
N LEU A 8 4.07 -15.63 6.42
CA LEU A 8 4.32 -14.23 6.10
C LEU A 8 5.05 -13.57 7.28
N HIS A 9 6.24 -13.05 7.04
CA HIS A 9 6.98 -12.28 8.05
C HIS A 9 6.44 -10.85 8.12
N LEU A 10 6.18 -10.37 9.32
CA LEU A 10 5.65 -9.04 9.56
C LEU A 10 6.71 -8.13 10.18
N ARG A 11 7.00 -6.99 9.53
CA ARG A 11 7.77 -5.89 10.10
C ARG A 11 6.87 -4.70 10.40
N ASN A 12 6.98 -4.14 11.59
CA ASN A 12 6.41 -2.85 11.94
C ASN A 12 7.54 -1.82 12.03
N LEU A 13 7.59 -0.88 11.08
CA LEU A 13 8.70 0.06 10.93
C LEU A 13 8.41 1.44 11.53
N GLY A 14 7.15 1.70 11.97
CA GLY A 14 6.75 3.00 12.50
C GLY A 14 6.77 4.10 11.45
N LEU A 15 7.11 5.32 11.84
CA LEU A 15 7.21 6.47 10.94
C LEU A 15 8.60 6.53 10.30
N THR A 16 8.67 6.50 8.98
CA THR A 16 9.93 6.37 8.23
C THR A 16 10.04 7.38 7.09
N GLU A 17 11.29 7.63 6.66
CA GLU A 17 11.58 8.35 5.42
C GLU A 17 11.31 7.45 4.21
N TYR A 18 10.64 8.00 3.20
CA TYR A 18 10.24 7.25 2.01
C TYR A 18 11.43 6.63 1.25
N GLU A 19 12.44 7.44 0.93
CA GLU A 19 13.59 6.96 0.13
C GLU A 19 14.38 5.87 0.85
N THR A 20 14.56 5.98 2.15
CA THR A 20 15.27 4.97 2.96
C THR A 20 14.54 3.64 2.89
N THR A 21 13.21 3.65 3.10
CA THR A 21 12.38 2.44 3.04
C THR A 21 12.30 1.88 1.62
N TRP A 22 12.21 2.74 0.60
CA TRP A 22 12.20 2.32 -0.79
C TRP A 22 13.49 1.60 -1.18
N ARG A 23 14.66 2.13 -0.81
CA ARG A 23 15.95 1.47 -1.03
C ARG A 23 16.04 0.13 -0.32
N ALA A 24 15.58 0.07 0.93
CA ALA A 24 15.54 -1.17 1.70
C ALA A 24 14.69 -2.25 1.01
N MET A 25 13.52 -1.89 0.44
CA MET A 25 12.70 -2.81 -0.34
C MET A 25 13.41 -3.31 -1.62
N GLN A 26 14.13 -2.40 -2.30
CA GLN A 26 14.92 -2.77 -3.50
C GLN A 26 16.03 -3.74 -3.13
N ASP A 27 16.79 -3.45 -2.09
CA ASP A 27 17.90 -4.29 -1.60
C ASP A 27 17.39 -5.65 -1.16
N PHE A 28 16.31 -5.70 -0.39
CA PHE A 28 15.66 -6.95 0.00
C PHE A 28 15.24 -7.77 -1.23
N THR A 29 14.60 -7.13 -2.21
CA THR A 29 14.14 -7.81 -3.43
C THR A 29 15.30 -8.30 -4.30
N GLU A 30 16.40 -7.54 -4.36
CA GLU A 30 17.59 -7.89 -5.14
C GLU A 30 18.36 -9.06 -4.53
N GLN A 31 18.44 -9.13 -3.19
CA GLN A 31 19.19 -10.13 -2.43
C GLN A 31 18.41 -11.42 -2.18
N ARG A 32 17.09 -11.45 -2.47
CA ARG A 32 16.27 -12.64 -2.28
C ARG A 32 16.78 -13.85 -3.05
N ASP A 33 16.67 -14.98 -2.41
CA ASP A 33 16.83 -16.33 -2.95
C ASP A 33 15.54 -17.16 -2.80
N GLU A 34 15.62 -18.45 -3.11
CA GLU A 34 14.46 -19.35 -3.05
C GLU A 34 13.98 -19.64 -1.62
N GLU A 35 14.83 -19.46 -0.61
CA GLU A 35 14.53 -19.68 0.80
C GLU A 35 14.12 -18.41 1.53
N THR A 36 14.33 -17.24 0.94
CA THR A 36 13.95 -15.95 1.54
C THR A 36 12.45 -15.89 1.74
N PRO A 37 11.95 -15.68 2.97
CA PRO A 37 10.52 -15.61 3.24
C PRO A 37 9.88 -14.38 2.62
N ASP A 38 8.56 -14.43 2.46
CA ASP A 38 7.77 -13.28 2.05
C ASP A 38 7.57 -12.36 3.25
N GLU A 39 7.59 -11.04 3.01
CA GLU A 39 7.45 -10.06 4.06
C GLU A 39 6.31 -9.07 3.81
N LEU A 40 5.64 -8.66 4.88
CA LEU A 40 4.71 -7.54 4.95
C LEU A 40 5.32 -6.47 5.84
N TRP A 41 5.54 -5.27 5.31
CA TRP A 41 6.05 -4.14 6.08
C TRP A 41 4.93 -3.13 6.32
N LEU A 42 4.61 -2.88 7.57
CA LEU A 42 3.62 -1.89 7.98
C LEU A 42 4.32 -0.66 8.55
N LEU A 43 3.91 0.51 8.09
CA LEU A 43 4.56 1.76 8.45
C LEU A 43 3.68 2.98 8.14
N GLU A 44 4.18 4.14 8.49
CA GLU A 44 3.76 5.45 8.03
C GLU A 44 4.96 6.18 7.42
N HIS A 45 4.73 7.13 6.53
CA HIS A 45 5.80 7.99 6.00
C HIS A 45 5.69 9.42 6.52
N HIS A 46 6.82 10.10 6.61
CA HIS A 46 6.84 11.55 6.63
C HIS A 46 6.20 12.10 5.35
N PRO A 47 5.65 13.34 5.37
CA PRO A 47 4.97 13.90 4.22
C PRO A 47 5.80 13.85 2.95
N VAL A 48 5.29 13.20 1.90
CA VAL A 48 5.98 13.02 0.62
C VAL A 48 4.97 12.80 -0.52
N TYR A 49 5.23 13.41 -1.68
CA TYR A 49 4.59 12.99 -2.92
C TYR A 49 5.48 11.97 -3.63
N THR A 50 4.88 10.90 -4.12
CA THR A 50 5.58 9.92 -4.94
C THR A 50 5.04 9.90 -6.35
N LEU A 51 5.94 10.02 -7.34
CA LEU A 51 5.62 9.98 -8.76
C LEU A 51 6.02 8.61 -9.31
N GLY A 52 5.03 7.79 -9.66
CA GLY A 52 5.27 6.45 -10.20
C GLY A 52 5.84 6.46 -11.63
N LEU A 53 6.12 5.27 -12.17
CA LEU A 53 6.73 5.10 -13.52
C LEU A 53 5.94 5.77 -14.65
N ASN A 54 4.61 5.75 -14.56
CA ASN A 54 3.73 6.40 -15.53
C ASN A 54 3.33 7.81 -15.09
N GLY A 55 4.03 8.33 -14.08
CA GLY A 55 3.68 9.60 -13.47
C GLY A 55 4.06 10.78 -14.35
N ASP A 56 3.10 11.70 -14.53
CA ASP A 56 3.30 12.97 -15.19
C ASP A 56 3.29 14.10 -14.15
N VAL A 57 4.36 14.89 -14.13
CA VAL A 57 4.47 16.04 -13.20
C VAL A 57 3.37 17.07 -13.40
N ARG A 58 2.70 17.10 -14.56
CA ARG A 58 1.53 17.97 -14.84
C ARG A 58 0.33 17.65 -13.94
N HIS A 59 0.32 16.47 -13.32
CA HIS A 59 -0.68 16.11 -12.30
C HIS A 59 -0.41 16.73 -10.93
N MET A 60 0.74 17.40 -10.73
CA MET A 60 0.95 18.31 -9.62
C MET A 60 0.40 19.68 -10.03
N ILE A 61 -0.76 20.05 -9.51
CA ILE A 61 -1.51 21.25 -9.89
C ILE A 61 -1.24 22.46 -9.00
N ARG A 62 -0.53 22.27 -7.90
CA ARG A 62 -0.08 23.35 -6.98
C ARG A 62 1.33 23.06 -6.48
N THR A 63 2.11 24.11 -6.29
CA THR A 63 3.41 24.02 -5.61
C THR A 63 3.20 23.89 -4.10
N THR A 64 3.97 23.03 -3.47
CA THR A 64 3.97 22.81 -2.02
C THR A 64 5.40 22.65 -1.53
N ASP A 65 5.63 22.76 -0.22
CA ASP A 65 6.93 22.51 0.41
C ASP A 65 7.18 20.99 0.64
N ILE A 66 6.18 20.14 0.36
CA ILE A 66 6.30 18.69 0.51
C ILE A 66 7.18 18.13 -0.62
N PRO A 67 8.21 17.33 -0.31
CA PRO A 67 9.12 16.80 -1.31
C PRO A 67 8.41 15.86 -2.30
N VAL A 68 8.91 15.84 -3.54
CA VAL A 68 8.43 14.96 -4.62
C VAL A 68 9.52 13.98 -4.99
N VAL A 69 9.26 12.68 -4.80
CA VAL A 69 10.19 11.60 -5.12
C VAL A 69 9.72 10.85 -6.36
N LYS A 70 10.58 10.75 -7.38
CA LYS A 70 10.36 9.84 -8.51
C LYS A 70 10.70 8.42 -8.11
N THR A 71 9.76 7.51 -8.29
CA THR A 71 9.87 6.13 -7.85
C THR A 71 9.53 5.14 -8.97
N ASP A 72 9.86 3.89 -8.76
CA ASP A 72 9.64 2.81 -9.73
C ASP A 72 8.33 2.02 -9.50
N ARG A 73 7.48 2.43 -8.55
CA ARG A 73 6.14 1.84 -8.41
C ARG A 73 5.26 2.12 -9.64
N GLY A 74 4.27 1.29 -9.86
CA GLY A 74 3.21 1.57 -10.82
C GLY A 74 2.36 2.79 -10.43
N GLY A 75 1.61 3.31 -11.39
CA GLY A 75 0.66 4.41 -11.20
C GLY A 75 1.25 5.80 -11.37
N GLN A 76 0.42 6.79 -11.06
CA GLN A 76 0.67 8.23 -11.20
C GLN A 76 1.18 8.83 -9.88
N ILE A 77 1.02 10.14 -9.71
CA ILE A 77 1.35 10.82 -8.46
C ILE A 77 0.38 10.46 -7.34
N THR A 78 0.89 10.32 -6.12
CA THR A 78 0.09 10.20 -4.89
C THR A 78 0.80 10.90 -3.74
N TYR A 79 0.13 11.02 -2.60
CA TYR A 79 0.65 11.57 -1.36
C TYR A 79 0.74 10.49 -0.29
N HIS A 80 1.79 10.54 0.52
CA HIS A 80 1.92 9.80 1.76
C HIS A 80 2.26 10.75 2.91
N GLY A 81 1.72 10.44 4.09
CA GLY A 81 1.97 11.21 5.30
C GLY A 81 1.42 10.52 6.55
N PRO A 82 1.67 11.09 7.75
CA PRO A 82 1.16 10.57 9.01
C PRO A 82 -0.36 10.39 8.98
N GLY A 83 -0.85 9.35 9.66
CA GLY A 83 -2.25 8.96 9.66
C GLY A 83 -2.62 8.04 8.49
N GLN A 84 -1.71 7.75 7.56
CA GLN A 84 -1.90 6.81 6.46
C GLN A 84 -1.17 5.51 6.77
N LEU A 85 -1.91 4.39 6.86
CA LEU A 85 -1.29 3.07 7.00
C LEU A 85 -0.75 2.60 5.65
N ILE A 86 0.56 2.39 5.59
CA ILE A 86 1.25 1.82 4.44
C ILE A 86 1.47 0.32 4.69
N ALA A 87 1.17 -0.50 3.69
CA ALA A 87 1.45 -1.92 3.68
C ALA A 87 2.26 -2.29 2.43
N TYR A 88 3.56 -2.50 2.58
CA TYR A 88 4.42 -2.98 1.52
C TYR A 88 4.46 -4.50 1.52
N VAL A 89 4.29 -5.09 0.33
CA VAL A 89 4.08 -6.53 0.14
C VAL A 89 5.22 -7.09 -0.71
N LEU A 90 6.18 -7.72 -0.04
CA LEU A 90 7.40 -8.25 -0.63
C LEU A 90 7.26 -9.77 -0.78
N VAL A 91 6.65 -10.19 -1.88
CA VAL A 91 6.22 -11.59 -2.13
C VAL A 91 6.90 -12.16 -3.37
N ASP A 92 7.37 -13.40 -3.29
CA ASP A 92 7.78 -14.17 -4.48
C ASP A 92 6.53 -14.68 -5.20
N LEU A 93 6.19 -13.99 -6.29
CA LEU A 93 5.00 -14.27 -7.09
C LEU A 93 5.09 -15.61 -7.83
N ARG A 94 6.30 -16.08 -8.13
CA ARG A 94 6.53 -17.38 -8.80
C ARG A 94 6.25 -18.52 -7.82
N ARG A 95 6.81 -18.42 -6.61
CA ARG A 95 6.58 -19.38 -5.52
C ARG A 95 5.10 -19.49 -5.16
N LYS A 96 4.39 -18.34 -5.10
CA LYS A 96 2.94 -18.30 -4.84
C LYS A 96 2.08 -18.62 -6.08
N ASN A 97 2.66 -18.85 -7.25
CA ASN A 97 1.94 -18.97 -8.52
C ASN A 97 0.90 -17.84 -8.72
N LEU A 98 1.31 -16.63 -8.41
CA LEU A 98 0.46 -15.43 -8.35
C LEU A 98 0.86 -14.42 -9.42
N GLY A 99 -0.07 -14.03 -10.27
CA GLY A 99 0.14 -12.92 -11.22
C GLY A 99 -0.11 -11.56 -10.57
N ILE A 100 0.53 -10.51 -11.09
CA ILE A 100 0.43 -9.15 -10.55
C ILE A 100 -1.02 -8.65 -10.43
N ARG A 101 -1.88 -8.96 -11.40
CA ARG A 101 -3.30 -8.58 -11.36
C ARG A 101 -4.04 -9.23 -10.20
N ARG A 102 -3.74 -10.50 -9.93
CA ARG A 102 -4.32 -11.22 -8.79
C ARG A 102 -3.81 -10.66 -7.46
N LEU A 103 -2.53 -10.26 -7.39
CA LEU A 103 -1.99 -9.59 -6.21
C LEU A 103 -2.72 -8.27 -5.95
N VAL A 104 -2.92 -7.43 -6.99
CA VAL A 104 -3.70 -6.18 -6.87
C VAL A 104 -5.09 -6.48 -6.33
N SER A 105 -5.81 -7.42 -6.94
CA SER A 105 -7.17 -7.77 -6.49
C SER A 105 -7.21 -8.34 -5.07
N ALA A 106 -6.20 -9.12 -4.67
CA ALA A 106 -6.10 -9.64 -3.30
C ALA A 106 -5.92 -8.50 -2.28
N LEU A 107 -5.09 -7.51 -2.58
CA LEU A 107 -4.87 -6.36 -1.72
C LEU A 107 -6.10 -5.43 -1.66
N GLU A 108 -6.79 -5.23 -2.79
CA GLU A 108 -8.07 -4.51 -2.81
C GLU A 108 -9.12 -5.22 -1.95
N ASN A 109 -9.23 -6.54 -2.09
CA ASN A 109 -10.16 -7.34 -1.27
C ASN A 109 -9.79 -7.33 0.21
N ALA A 110 -8.51 -7.31 0.56
CA ALA A 110 -8.07 -7.19 1.94
C ALA A 110 -8.52 -5.86 2.57
N VAL A 111 -8.39 -4.75 1.84
CA VAL A 111 -8.89 -3.45 2.31
C VAL A 111 -10.42 -3.45 2.40
N ILE A 112 -11.14 -4.02 1.42
CA ILE A 112 -12.60 -4.14 1.44
C ILE A 112 -13.06 -4.99 2.65
N GLY A 113 -12.37 -6.11 2.93
CA GLY A 113 -12.61 -6.96 4.10
C GLY A 113 -12.45 -6.20 5.41
N LEU A 114 -11.37 -5.43 5.54
CA LEU A 114 -11.14 -4.56 6.68
C LEU A 114 -12.26 -3.53 6.85
N LEU A 115 -12.63 -2.81 5.78
CA LEU A 115 -13.68 -1.78 5.83
C LEU A 115 -15.04 -2.35 6.22
N LYS A 116 -15.34 -3.58 5.78
CA LYS A 116 -16.56 -4.30 6.16
C LYS A 116 -16.65 -4.55 7.67
N GLN A 117 -15.52 -4.74 8.37
CA GLN A 117 -15.51 -4.91 9.84
C GLN A 117 -15.99 -3.63 10.55
N TYR A 118 -15.86 -2.47 9.92
CA TYR A 118 -16.39 -1.19 10.41
C TYR A 118 -17.77 -0.84 9.83
N GLY A 119 -18.43 -1.79 9.15
CA GLY A 119 -19.75 -1.55 8.55
C GLY A 119 -19.71 -0.70 7.28
N ILE A 120 -18.53 -0.45 6.70
CA ILE A 120 -18.36 0.37 5.50
C ILE A 120 -18.42 -0.51 4.26
N THR A 121 -19.29 -0.16 3.31
CA THR A 121 -19.34 -0.77 1.98
C THR A 121 -18.33 -0.09 1.06
N ALA A 122 -17.45 -0.86 0.45
CA ALA A 122 -16.42 -0.37 -0.44
C ALA A 122 -16.30 -1.22 -1.71
N GLU A 123 -15.75 -0.64 -2.76
CA GLU A 123 -15.57 -1.29 -4.06
C GLU A 123 -14.16 -1.10 -4.61
N ALA A 124 -13.71 -2.04 -5.44
CA ALA A 124 -12.52 -1.89 -6.28
C ALA A 124 -12.92 -1.50 -7.70
N ARG A 125 -12.05 -0.74 -8.41
CA ARG A 125 -12.30 -0.33 -9.80
C ARG A 125 -11.20 -0.84 -10.72
N ARG A 126 -11.59 -1.42 -11.85
CA ARG A 126 -10.63 -2.00 -12.82
C ARG A 126 -9.83 -0.97 -13.59
N ASP A 127 -10.43 0.17 -13.88
CA ASP A 127 -9.86 1.29 -14.63
C ASP A 127 -8.94 2.18 -13.79
N ALA A 128 -9.17 2.20 -12.47
CA ALA A 128 -8.41 3.02 -11.53
C ALA A 128 -8.11 2.22 -10.25
N PRO A 129 -7.10 1.32 -10.25
CA PRO A 129 -6.80 0.45 -9.12
C PRO A 129 -6.77 1.20 -7.79
N GLY A 130 -7.46 0.61 -6.79
CA GLY A 130 -7.67 1.21 -5.48
C GLY A 130 -9.02 0.81 -4.90
N VAL A 131 -9.27 1.24 -3.66
CA VAL A 131 -10.54 0.98 -2.98
C VAL A 131 -11.29 2.29 -2.78
N TYR A 132 -12.59 2.25 -3.00
CA TYR A 132 -13.45 3.41 -3.03
C TYR A 132 -14.68 3.22 -2.13
N VAL A 133 -15.08 4.30 -1.46
CA VAL A 133 -16.32 4.41 -0.68
C VAL A 133 -17.10 5.58 -1.23
N ASP A 134 -18.33 5.37 -1.69
CA ASP A 134 -19.20 6.38 -2.30
C ASP A 134 -18.48 7.21 -3.41
N GLY A 135 -17.68 6.52 -4.23
CA GLY A 135 -16.92 7.13 -5.32
C GLY A 135 -15.62 7.82 -4.89
N ARG A 136 -15.35 7.98 -3.59
CA ARG A 136 -14.13 8.62 -3.05
C ARG A 136 -13.08 7.55 -2.72
N LYS A 137 -11.83 7.80 -3.11
CA LYS A 137 -10.74 6.85 -2.91
C LYS A 137 -10.27 6.85 -1.45
N ILE A 138 -10.32 5.69 -0.79
CA ILE A 138 -9.81 5.49 0.58
C ILE A 138 -8.45 4.80 0.60
N ALA A 139 -8.16 3.95 -0.39
CA ALA A 139 -6.86 3.29 -0.50
C ALA A 139 -6.32 3.33 -1.92
N SER A 140 -5.02 3.56 -2.03
CA SER A 140 -4.28 3.56 -3.29
C SER A 140 -3.37 2.34 -3.37
N LEU A 141 -3.16 1.81 -4.58
CA LEU A 141 -2.26 0.70 -4.83
C LEU A 141 -1.23 1.08 -5.89
N GLY A 142 0.02 0.72 -5.62
CA GLY A 142 1.10 0.86 -6.57
C GLY A 142 2.17 -0.19 -6.28
N LEU A 143 2.38 -1.12 -7.20
CA LEU A 143 3.30 -2.24 -7.06
C LEU A 143 4.41 -2.16 -8.12
N ARG A 144 5.52 -2.80 -7.82
CA ARG A 144 6.59 -3.12 -8.76
C ARG A 144 6.88 -4.61 -8.70
N VAL A 145 7.19 -5.19 -9.83
CA VAL A 145 7.71 -6.57 -9.90
C VAL A 145 9.12 -6.53 -10.46
N ARG A 146 10.06 -7.17 -9.77
CA ARG A 146 11.44 -7.35 -10.20
C ARG A 146 11.87 -8.77 -9.85
N LYS A 147 12.53 -9.47 -10.77
CA LYS A 147 12.96 -10.87 -10.61
C LYS A 147 11.82 -11.83 -10.18
N GLY A 148 10.58 -11.52 -10.56
CA GLY A 148 9.42 -12.31 -10.17
C GLY A 148 8.89 -12.04 -8.75
N CYS A 149 9.46 -11.08 -8.03
CA CYS A 149 9.04 -10.70 -6.68
C CYS A 149 8.41 -9.30 -6.68
N SER A 150 7.38 -9.10 -5.85
CA SER A 150 6.73 -7.81 -5.67
C SER A 150 7.42 -6.97 -4.61
N TYR A 151 7.29 -5.65 -4.72
CA TYR A 151 7.56 -4.67 -3.67
C TYR A 151 6.70 -3.43 -3.88
N HIS A 152 6.74 -2.46 -2.95
CA HIS A 152 5.66 -1.52 -2.72
C HIS A 152 4.36 -2.25 -2.32
N GLY A 153 3.21 -1.60 -2.43
CA GLY A 153 1.96 -2.21 -1.99
C GLY A 153 0.78 -1.24 -2.03
N LEU A 154 0.16 -1.04 -0.86
CA LEU A 154 -0.99 -0.18 -0.71
C LEU A 154 -0.77 0.91 0.35
N SER A 155 -1.56 1.98 0.25
CA SER A 155 -1.74 2.98 1.29
C SER A 155 -3.23 3.11 1.62
N LEU A 156 -3.57 3.06 2.90
CA LEU A 156 -4.92 3.24 3.43
C LEU A 156 -5.00 4.54 4.23
N ASN A 157 -5.88 5.44 3.84
CA ASN A 157 -6.14 6.66 4.60
C ASN A 157 -6.95 6.30 5.86
N VAL A 158 -6.32 6.36 7.04
CA VAL A 158 -6.94 6.07 8.32
C VAL A 158 -7.35 7.37 9.01
N SER A 159 -6.39 8.15 9.50
CA SER A 159 -6.61 9.42 10.18
C SER A 159 -5.77 10.57 9.57
N SER A 160 -5.33 10.37 8.32
CA SER A 160 -4.46 11.31 7.61
C SER A 160 -5.12 12.63 7.28
N ASP A 161 -4.34 13.71 7.30
CA ASP A 161 -4.72 14.96 6.65
C ASP A 161 -4.82 14.73 5.13
N LEU A 162 -6.00 14.96 4.59
CA LEU A 162 -6.28 14.79 3.16
C LEU A 162 -6.04 16.07 2.34
N SER A 163 -5.75 17.20 2.99
CA SER A 163 -5.53 18.48 2.32
C SER A 163 -4.42 18.46 1.26
N PRO A 164 -3.30 17.69 1.43
CA PRO A 164 -2.26 17.61 0.41
C PRO A 164 -2.74 17.00 -0.91
N PHE A 165 -3.77 16.16 -0.90
CA PHE A 165 -4.34 15.64 -2.15
C PHE A 165 -4.93 16.70 -3.05
N SER A 166 -5.29 17.88 -2.51
CA SER A 166 -5.78 19.04 -3.29
C SER A 166 -4.71 19.67 -4.18
N ALA A 167 -3.43 19.34 -3.97
CA ALA A 167 -2.32 19.83 -4.79
C ALA A 167 -1.98 18.91 -5.98
N ILE A 168 -2.66 17.77 -6.09
CA ILE A 168 -2.42 16.78 -7.14
C ILE A 168 -3.72 16.31 -7.79
N ASN A 169 -3.61 15.72 -8.98
CA ASN A 169 -4.66 14.89 -9.58
C ASN A 169 -4.35 13.42 -9.25
N PRO A 170 -4.93 12.84 -8.18
CA PRO A 170 -4.58 11.49 -7.77
C PRO A 170 -4.87 10.49 -8.90
N CYS A 171 -3.96 9.56 -9.15
CA CYS A 171 -4.07 8.58 -10.23
C CYS A 171 -4.23 9.18 -11.64
N GLY A 172 -3.95 10.46 -11.85
CA GLY A 172 -4.12 11.17 -13.12
C GLY A 172 -5.56 11.58 -13.43
N TYR A 173 -6.50 11.38 -12.52
CA TYR A 173 -7.90 11.77 -12.69
C TYR A 173 -8.16 13.14 -12.05
N ALA A 174 -8.50 14.12 -12.87
CA ALA A 174 -8.91 15.42 -12.36
C ALA A 174 -10.23 15.29 -11.57
N GLY A 175 -10.26 15.87 -10.36
CA GLY A 175 -11.46 15.87 -9.52
C GLY A 175 -11.72 14.54 -8.78
N LEU A 176 -10.79 13.59 -8.78
CA LEU A 176 -10.93 12.39 -7.96
C LEU A 176 -10.84 12.78 -6.47
N GLU A 177 -11.94 12.60 -5.78
CA GLU A 177 -12.02 12.85 -4.35
C GLU A 177 -11.38 11.69 -3.56
N VAL A 178 -10.82 12.03 -2.40
CA VAL A 178 -10.28 11.08 -1.43
C VAL A 178 -11.07 11.12 -0.13
N THR A 179 -11.03 10.03 0.62
CA THR A 179 -11.64 9.93 1.95
C THR A 179 -10.72 9.17 2.89
N SER A 180 -11.06 9.10 4.18
CA SER A 180 -10.35 8.36 5.23
C SER A 180 -11.34 7.70 6.18
N LEU A 181 -10.88 6.78 7.01
CA LEU A 181 -11.70 6.16 8.04
C LEU A 181 -12.27 7.21 8.99
N THR A 182 -11.45 8.19 9.42
CA THR A 182 -11.93 9.29 10.26
C THR A 182 -13.03 10.12 9.59
N THR A 183 -12.93 10.37 8.28
CA THR A 183 -13.97 11.08 7.52
C THR A 183 -15.28 10.28 7.43
N LEU A 184 -15.21 8.96 7.64
CA LEU A 184 -16.33 8.02 7.65
C LEU A 184 -16.76 7.65 9.07
N ASP A 185 -16.48 8.53 10.06
CA ASP A 185 -16.85 8.38 11.48
C ASP A 185 -16.20 7.16 12.19
N VAL A 186 -15.10 6.61 11.65
CA VAL A 186 -14.30 5.57 12.30
C VAL A 186 -13.03 6.20 12.88
N ALA A 187 -13.07 6.52 14.17
CA ALA A 187 -12.01 7.23 14.88
C ALA A 187 -10.94 6.25 15.41
N ILE A 188 -10.08 5.76 14.52
CA ILE A 188 -8.93 4.91 14.86
C ILE A 188 -7.63 5.49 14.29
N GLN A 189 -6.50 4.98 14.79
CA GLN A 189 -5.17 5.32 14.31
C GLN A 189 -4.59 4.21 13.41
N PRO A 190 -3.56 4.49 12.56
CA PRO A 190 -2.97 3.48 11.68
C PRO A 190 -2.55 2.19 12.38
N HIS A 191 -1.98 2.27 13.59
CA HIS A 191 -1.54 1.10 14.34
C HIS A 191 -2.71 0.20 14.80
N GLU A 192 -3.93 0.75 14.96
CA GLU A 192 -5.12 -0.02 15.31
C GLU A 192 -5.69 -0.75 14.07
N ALA A 193 -5.55 -0.18 12.87
CA ALA A 193 -5.91 -0.82 11.62
C ALA A 193 -4.88 -1.87 11.15
N ALA A 194 -3.65 -1.84 11.68
CA ALA A 194 -2.52 -2.66 11.23
C ALA A 194 -2.78 -4.17 11.39
N ALA A 195 -3.19 -4.61 12.58
CA ALA A 195 -3.44 -6.02 12.85
C ALA A 195 -4.64 -6.57 12.07
N PRO A 196 -5.81 -5.91 12.03
CA PRO A 196 -6.92 -6.34 11.17
C PRO A 196 -6.55 -6.40 9.69
N LEU A 197 -5.85 -5.40 9.15
CA LEU A 197 -5.40 -5.41 7.75
C LEU A 197 -4.43 -6.56 7.46
N THR A 198 -3.53 -6.88 8.41
CA THR A 198 -2.61 -8.02 8.28
C THR A 198 -3.38 -9.33 8.14
N VAL A 199 -4.42 -9.54 8.94
CA VAL A 199 -5.27 -10.75 8.86
C VAL A 199 -5.94 -10.86 7.49
N GLU A 200 -6.50 -9.77 6.99
CA GLU A 200 -7.15 -9.76 5.67
C GLU A 200 -6.12 -10.03 4.53
N ILE A 201 -4.94 -9.42 4.59
CA ILE A 201 -3.86 -9.69 3.61
C ILE A 201 -3.42 -11.16 3.68
N MET A 202 -3.23 -11.69 4.89
CA MET A 202 -2.87 -13.09 5.09
C MET A 202 -3.90 -14.03 4.44
N GLN A 203 -5.20 -13.78 4.68
CA GLN A 203 -6.28 -14.59 4.13
C GLN A 203 -6.37 -14.50 2.60
N THR A 204 -6.33 -13.28 2.04
CA THR A 204 -6.47 -13.07 0.60
C THR A 204 -5.27 -13.59 -0.21
N LEU A 205 -4.09 -13.68 0.42
CA LEU A 205 -2.88 -14.24 -0.17
C LEU A 205 -2.62 -15.71 0.22
N ASN A 206 -3.53 -16.34 0.97
CA ASN A 206 -3.43 -17.73 1.43
C ASN A 206 -2.13 -18.02 2.19
N TYR A 207 -1.82 -17.21 3.20
CA TYR A 207 -0.82 -17.54 4.22
C TYR A 207 -1.50 -18.19 5.43
N GLU A 208 -0.88 -19.20 6.01
CA GLU A 208 -1.43 -19.90 7.19
C GLU A 208 -1.13 -19.15 8.48
N ARG A 209 0.02 -18.49 8.53
CA ARG A 209 0.45 -17.73 9.72
C ARG A 209 1.28 -16.51 9.40
N VAL A 210 1.23 -15.56 10.33
CA VAL A 210 2.08 -14.36 10.33
C VAL A 210 3.06 -14.46 11.49
N VAL A 211 4.34 -14.17 11.21
CA VAL A 211 5.41 -14.19 12.23
C VAL A 211 6.01 -12.79 12.33
N PRO A 212 5.81 -12.09 13.46
CA PRO A 212 6.46 -10.82 13.68
C PRO A 212 7.99 -11.00 13.73
N ILE A 213 8.70 -10.14 13.00
CA ILE A 213 10.16 -10.08 13.05
C ILE A 213 10.61 -8.68 13.44
N ARG A 214 11.78 -8.57 14.07
CA ARG A 214 12.32 -7.26 14.42
C ARG A 214 12.71 -6.50 13.14
N GLY A 215 12.33 -5.22 13.10
CA GLY A 215 12.77 -4.27 12.08
C GLY A 215 14.20 -3.83 12.28
#